data_eeb1c9c2f102ba12b94b480b17a92f7c
#
_entry.id   eeb1c9c2f102ba12b94b480b17a92f7c
#
_cell.length_a   1.000
_cell.length_b   1.000
_cell.length_c   1.000
_cell.angle_alpha   90.00
_cell.angle_beta   90.00
_cell.angle_gamma   90.00
#
_symmetry.space_group_name_H-M   'P 1'
#
loop_
_entity.id
_entity.type
_entity.pdbx_description
1 polymer ?
#
loop_
_entity_poly.entity_id
_entity_poly.type
_entity_poly.pdbx_seq_one_letter_code
_entity_poly.pdbx_strand_id
1 'polypeptide(L)'
;MTDAAGAAGGAVGGDQGGDDGGPVDGAAEVVWTVVVGGGGGVRFGGRKQYAELGGQRVIDVAAGVARRCSSGVVVVIPAEDAGRAEHGAVAGGSTRTASVRNGLAAVPAEATIVCVHDAARPLASPALFAAVVAAVRDGADAAVPGLPVADTIKVIDGDRRVLATPERASLVAVQTPQAFRASVLRRAHAGGREGTDDAALVERLGGTVVVVPGEAWNSKITEPADLELTRAWLAEHPGAPPAGPTPDEAGPQ
;
A
#
# COMPACT_ATOMS: atom_id res chain seq x y z
N MET A 1 49.90 -54.45 23.36
CA MET A 1 49.40 -55.68 22.75
C MET A 1 48.14 -55.26 22.02
N THR A 2 48.37 -55.03 20.73
CA THR A 2 47.76 -55.75 19.60
C THR A 2 46.21 -55.47 19.47
N ASP A 3 45.63 -55.12 18.43
CA ASP A 3 45.91 -55.06 16.99
C ASP A 3 44.62 -54.55 16.35
N ALA A 4 44.63 -53.64 15.49
CA ALA A 4 44.54 -53.71 14.05
C ALA A 4 43.12 -53.95 13.44
N ALA A 5 42.87 -53.11 12.50
CA ALA A 5 42.12 -53.29 11.25
C ALA A 5 40.59 -53.28 11.33
N GLY A 6 39.87 -52.63 10.48
CA GLY A 6 40.06 -52.09 9.16
C GLY A 6 38.73 -51.74 8.54
N ALA A 7 38.86 -50.86 7.60
CA ALA A 7 38.20 -50.79 6.30
C ALA A 7 36.72 -50.35 6.16
N ALA A 8 36.64 -49.26 5.46
CA ALA A 8 35.89 -49.03 4.23
C ALA A 8 34.38 -48.75 4.29
N GLY A 9 34.00 -47.58 3.91
CA GLY A 9 33.39 -47.31 2.62
C GLY A 9 31.96 -46.89 2.74
N GLY A 10 31.64 -45.73 2.20
CA GLY A 10 30.26 -45.36 1.89
C GLY A 10 30.02 -43.86 1.89
N ALA A 11 30.58 -43.20 0.91
CA ALA A 11 30.13 -41.84 0.55
C ALA A 11 28.74 -41.93 -0.05
N VAL A 12 27.76 -41.30 0.61
CA VAL A 12 26.48 -40.96 -0.05
C VAL A 12 26.39 -39.45 -0.03
N GLY A 13 26.60 -38.88 -1.21
CA GLY A 13 26.38 -37.48 -1.49
C GLY A 13 24.88 -37.18 -1.38
N GLY A 14 24.50 -36.39 -0.39
CA GLY A 14 23.21 -35.71 -0.34
C GLY A 14 23.37 -34.37 -1.04
N ASP A 15 22.89 -34.34 -2.27
CA ASP A 15 22.66 -33.11 -3.05
C ASP A 15 21.56 -32.31 -2.34
N GLN A 16 21.94 -31.33 -1.54
CA GLN A 16 21.06 -30.28 -1.04
C GLN A 16 21.08 -29.16 -2.07
N GLY A 17 20.25 -29.31 -3.13
CA GLY A 17 19.92 -28.22 -4.03
C GLY A 17 19.26 -27.11 -3.25
N GLY A 18 20.05 -26.13 -2.81
CA GLY A 18 19.57 -24.83 -2.41
C GLY A 18 18.95 -24.17 -3.63
N ASP A 19 17.63 -24.02 -3.60
CA ASP A 19 16.91 -23.14 -4.53
C ASP A 19 17.25 -21.69 -4.16
N ASP A 20 18.41 -21.25 -4.60
CA ASP A 20 18.82 -19.84 -4.64
C ASP A 20 17.97 -19.13 -5.70
N GLY A 21 16.74 -18.77 -5.32
CA GLY A 21 15.87 -17.88 -6.07
C GLY A 21 16.48 -16.48 -6.17
N GLY A 22 17.61 -16.37 -6.83
CA GLY A 22 18.19 -15.12 -7.28
C GLY A 22 17.21 -14.40 -8.21
N PRO A 23 17.31 -13.06 -8.38
CA PRO A 23 16.41 -12.30 -9.22
C PRO A 23 16.48 -12.86 -10.65
N VAL A 24 15.32 -13.32 -11.17
CA VAL A 24 15.17 -13.66 -12.58
C VAL A 24 15.32 -12.37 -13.39
N ASP A 25 16.53 -12.22 -13.93
CA ASP A 25 16.93 -11.11 -14.75
C ASP A 25 16.13 -11.16 -16.06
N GLY A 26 15.29 -10.13 -16.34
CA GLY A 26 14.69 -9.93 -17.64
C GLY A 26 13.15 -9.90 -17.75
N ALA A 27 12.38 -10.20 -16.70
CA ALA A 27 10.93 -9.96 -16.75
C ALA A 27 10.64 -8.47 -16.61
N ALA A 28 9.91 -7.89 -17.57
CA ALA A 28 9.47 -6.49 -17.47
C ALA A 28 8.73 -6.26 -16.14
N GLU A 29 9.15 -5.24 -15.39
CA GLU A 29 8.50 -4.85 -14.16
C GLU A 29 7.06 -4.41 -14.45
N VAL A 30 6.09 -5.03 -13.79
CA VAL A 30 4.67 -4.74 -13.93
C VAL A 30 4.13 -4.26 -12.59
N VAL A 31 3.94 -2.94 -12.47
CA VAL A 31 3.42 -2.29 -11.26
C VAL A 31 1.91 -2.15 -11.35
N TRP A 32 1.19 -2.61 -10.35
CA TRP A 32 -0.26 -2.37 -10.21
C TRP A 32 -0.55 -1.60 -8.94
N THR A 33 -1.62 -0.80 -8.96
CA THR A 33 -2.08 -0.10 -7.75
C THR A 33 -3.51 -0.49 -7.39
N VAL A 34 -3.73 -0.83 -6.12
CA VAL A 34 -5.05 -1.00 -5.53
C VAL A 34 -5.39 0.28 -4.77
N VAL A 35 -6.35 1.06 -5.28
CA VAL A 35 -6.86 2.28 -4.63
C VAL A 35 -8.04 1.91 -3.75
N VAL A 36 -7.91 2.09 -2.43
CA VAL A 36 -8.90 1.63 -1.44
C VAL A 36 -9.81 2.76 -0.99
N GLY A 37 -11.06 2.71 -1.41
CA GLY A 37 -12.11 3.67 -1.08
C GLY A 37 -13.38 3.02 -0.47
N GLY A 38 -13.30 1.76 0.00
CA GLY A 38 -14.46 0.98 0.47
C GLY A 38 -15.06 1.38 1.83
N GLY A 39 -14.46 2.34 2.55
CA GLY A 39 -14.88 2.71 3.91
C GLY A 39 -16.14 3.58 3.97
N GLY A 40 -16.97 3.39 5.02
CA GLY A 40 -18.23 4.15 5.23
C GLY A 40 -18.08 5.60 5.68
N GLY A 41 -16.85 6.06 6.02
CA GLY A 41 -16.58 7.47 6.37
C GLY A 41 -17.22 7.99 7.66
N VAL A 42 -17.37 7.17 8.69
CA VAL A 42 -18.09 7.50 9.96
C VAL A 42 -17.60 8.80 10.58
N ARG A 43 -16.28 9.02 10.70
CA ARG A 43 -15.71 10.27 11.27
C ARG A 43 -15.92 11.49 10.38
N PHE A 44 -16.03 11.30 9.08
CA PHE A 44 -16.28 12.37 8.11
C PHE A 44 -17.77 12.77 8.07
N GLY A 45 -18.66 11.94 8.62
CA GLY A 45 -20.10 12.14 8.55
C GLY A 45 -20.72 11.72 7.20
N GLY A 46 -19.99 10.97 6.36
CA GLY A 46 -20.45 10.54 5.05
C GLY A 46 -19.34 9.88 4.23
N ARG A 47 -19.64 9.62 2.97
CA ARG A 47 -18.74 8.95 2.01
C ARG A 47 -17.69 9.91 1.45
N LYS A 48 -16.64 10.18 2.22
CA LYS A 48 -15.57 11.13 1.87
C LYS A 48 -14.89 10.86 0.53
N GLN A 49 -14.85 9.59 0.10
CA GLN A 49 -14.28 9.20 -1.19
C GLN A 49 -15.02 9.81 -2.38
N TYR A 50 -16.29 10.21 -2.19
CA TYR A 50 -17.11 10.85 -3.22
C TYR A 50 -17.26 12.37 -3.00
N ALA A 51 -16.63 12.91 -1.95
CA ALA A 51 -16.61 14.35 -1.75
C ALA A 51 -15.91 15.05 -2.92
N GLU A 52 -16.39 16.23 -3.27
CA GLU A 52 -15.85 17.04 -4.36
C GLU A 52 -14.51 17.65 -3.96
N LEU A 53 -13.52 17.55 -4.84
CA LEU A 53 -12.18 18.10 -4.72
C LEU A 53 -11.70 18.59 -6.09
N GLY A 54 -11.69 19.89 -6.32
CA GLY A 54 -11.21 20.48 -7.58
C GLY A 54 -11.98 20.03 -8.83
N GLY A 55 -13.31 19.90 -8.72
CA GLY A 55 -14.19 19.48 -9.82
C GLY A 55 -14.28 17.96 -10.01
N GLN A 56 -13.59 17.17 -9.20
CA GLN A 56 -13.59 15.70 -9.24
C GLN A 56 -13.92 15.10 -7.87
N ARG A 57 -14.20 13.80 -7.82
CA ARG A 57 -14.30 13.10 -6.54
C ARG A 57 -12.91 12.80 -5.97
N VAL A 58 -12.76 12.84 -4.65
CA VAL A 58 -11.50 12.49 -3.94
C VAL A 58 -10.90 11.18 -4.48
N ILE A 59 -11.73 10.15 -4.69
CA ILE A 59 -11.26 8.85 -5.21
C ILE A 59 -10.76 8.93 -6.65
N ASP A 60 -11.35 9.79 -7.48
CA ASP A 60 -10.96 9.94 -8.89
C ASP A 60 -9.60 10.64 -8.98
N VAL A 61 -9.37 11.64 -8.13
CA VAL A 61 -8.06 12.31 -8.02
C VAL A 61 -6.99 11.31 -7.62
N ALA A 62 -7.21 10.53 -6.55
CA ALA A 62 -6.26 9.51 -6.09
C ALA A 62 -6.01 8.42 -7.17
N ALA A 63 -7.07 7.92 -7.81
CA ALA A 63 -6.96 6.94 -8.88
C ALA A 63 -6.27 7.52 -10.13
N GLY A 64 -6.49 8.79 -10.44
CA GLY A 64 -5.82 9.51 -11.53
C GLY A 64 -4.30 9.55 -11.36
N VAL A 65 -3.81 9.83 -10.15
CA VAL A 65 -2.37 9.76 -9.86
C VAL A 65 -1.86 8.32 -10.01
N ALA A 66 -2.54 7.35 -9.41
CA ALA A 66 -2.16 5.94 -9.48
C ALA A 66 -2.05 5.43 -10.93
N ARG A 67 -2.98 5.82 -11.83
CA ARG A 67 -2.95 5.44 -13.26
C ARG A 67 -1.71 5.94 -13.99
N ARG A 68 -1.18 7.10 -13.62
CA ARG A 68 0.06 7.63 -14.21
C ARG A 68 1.32 6.95 -13.70
N CYS A 69 1.21 6.25 -12.57
CA CYS A 69 2.37 5.64 -11.89
C CYS A 69 2.39 4.12 -11.99
N SER A 70 1.39 3.51 -12.64
CA SER A 70 1.22 2.05 -12.65
C SER A 70 0.77 1.56 -14.02
N SER A 71 1.09 0.32 -14.34
CA SER A 71 0.62 -0.39 -15.53
C SER A 71 -0.90 -0.62 -15.52
N GLY A 72 -1.48 -0.66 -14.32
CA GLY A 72 -2.92 -0.77 -14.13
C GLY A 72 -3.37 -0.42 -12.72
N VAL A 73 -4.65 -0.12 -12.57
CA VAL A 73 -5.26 0.30 -11.30
C VAL A 73 -6.56 -0.47 -11.04
N VAL A 74 -6.66 -1.02 -9.86
CA VAL A 74 -7.90 -1.58 -9.31
C VAL A 74 -8.47 -0.60 -8.30
N VAL A 75 -9.69 -0.13 -8.51
CA VAL A 75 -10.39 0.78 -7.59
C VAL A 75 -11.38 -0.02 -6.74
N VAL A 76 -11.24 0.06 -5.43
CA VAL A 76 -12.12 -0.62 -4.47
C VAL A 76 -13.05 0.40 -3.83
N ILE A 77 -14.37 0.19 -3.96
CA ILE A 77 -15.43 1.07 -3.46
C ILE A 77 -16.38 0.31 -2.55
N PRO A 78 -17.29 0.99 -1.80
CA PRO A 78 -18.30 0.30 -1.01
C PRO A 78 -19.08 -0.73 -1.84
N ALA A 79 -19.37 -1.89 -1.24
CA ALA A 79 -19.97 -3.01 -1.95
C ALA A 79 -21.33 -2.66 -2.60
N GLU A 80 -22.12 -1.80 -1.93
CA GLU A 80 -23.40 -1.31 -2.42
C GLU A 80 -23.31 -0.41 -3.67
N ASP A 81 -22.12 0.14 -3.95
CA ASP A 81 -21.89 0.99 -5.10
C ASP A 81 -21.24 0.23 -6.28
N ALA A 82 -20.62 -0.93 -6.03
CA ALA A 82 -19.83 -1.65 -7.02
C ALA A 82 -20.64 -2.06 -8.27
N GLY A 83 -21.92 -2.41 -8.09
CA GLY A 83 -22.82 -2.75 -9.21
C GLY A 83 -23.28 -1.56 -10.07
N ARG A 84 -23.02 -0.33 -9.63
CA ARG A 84 -23.36 0.92 -10.33
C ARG A 84 -22.14 1.66 -10.86
N ALA A 85 -20.95 1.17 -10.53
CA ALA A 85 -19.71 1.83 -10.92
C ALA A 85 -19.46 1.64 -12.42
N GLU A 86 -19.30 2.74 -13.11
CA GLU A 86 -18.69 2.75 -14.43
C GLU A 86 -17.26 2.23 -14.30
N HIS A 87 -16.81 1.37 -15.22
CA HIS A 87 -15.42 0.89 -15.31
C HIS A 87 -14.97 -0.20 -14.30
N GLY A 88 -15.86 -1.09 -13.86
CA GLY A 88 -15.41 -2.35 -13.23
C GLY A 88 -14.75 -2.20 -11.86
N ALA A 89 -15.22 -1.28 -11.02
CA ALA A 89 -14.75 -1.17 -9.66
C ALA A 89 -15.04 -2.44 -8.84
N VAL A 90 -14.13 -2.79 -7.95
CA VAL A 90 -14.23 -3.96 -7.08
C VAL A 90 -14.99 -3.59 -5.80
N ALA A 91 -15.89 -4.48 -5.38
CA ALA A 91 -16.59 -4.34 -4.12
C ALA A 91 -15.63 -4.47 -2.93
N GLY A 92 -15.66 -3.50 -2.02
CA GLY A 92 -14.94 -3.55 -0.74
C GLY A 92 -15.49 -4.64 0.19
N GLY A 93 -14.67 -5.02 1.16
CA GLY A 93 -15.06 -5.93 2.23
C GLY A 93 -15.51 -5.19 3.48
N SER A 94 -15.82 -5.94 4.54
CA SER A 94 -16.26 -5.41 5.84
C SER A 94 -15.17 -4.63 6.59
N THR A 95 -13.90 -4.85 6.23
CA THR A 95 -12.73 -4.16 6.81
C THR A 95 -11.84 -3.58 5.70
N ARG A 96 -10.88 -2.71 6.09
CA ARG A 96 -9.88 -2.21 5.14
C ARG A 96 -9.05 -3.36 4.56
N THR A 97 -8.61 -4.29 5.40
CA THR A 97 -7.83 -5.45 4.98
C THR A 97 -8.63 -6.35 4.02
N ALA A 98 -9.92 -6.60 4.30
CA ALA A 98 -10.80 -7.35 3.41
C ALA A 98 -10.99 -6.62 2.06
N SER A 99 -11.09 -5.29 2.07
CA SER A 99 -11.17 -4.47 0.85
C SER A 99 -9.90 -4.57 0.01
N VAL A 100 -8.71 -4.51 0.64
CA VAL A 100 -7.43 -4.73 -0.06
C VAL A 100 -7.36 -6.13 -0.65
N ARG A 101 -7.79 -7.16 0.09
CA ARG A 101 -7.82 -8.55 -0.39
C ARG A 101 -8.70 -8.70 -1.64
N ASN A 102 -9.88 -8.09 -1.64
CA ASN A 102 -10.77 -8.11 -2.80
C ASN A 102 -10.12 -7.41 -4.00
N GLY A 103 -9.51 -6.24 -3.79
CA GLY A 103 -8.77 -5.53 -4.83
C GLY A 103 -7.59 -6.32 -5.36
N LEU A 104 -6.82 -6.96 -4.47
CA LEU A 104 -5.65 -7.78 -4.84
C LEU A 104 -6.03 -9.01 -5.67
N ALA A 105 -7.22 -9.58 -5.45
CA ALA A 105 -7.74 -10.68 -6.25
C ALA A 105 -8.01 -10.27 -7.72
N ALA A 106 -8.24 -8.98 -7.97
CA ALA A 106 -8.43 -8.43 -9.32
C ALA A 106 -7.12 -7.96 -9.98
N VAL A 107 -6.00 -7.95 -9.25
CA VAL A 107 -4.67 -7.63 -9.81
C VAL A 107 -4.17 -8.84 -10.59
N PRO A 108 -3.76 -8.67 -11.88
CA PRO A 108 -3.24 -9.74 -12.71
C PRO A 108 -2.06 -10.48 -12.08
N ALA A 109 -1.92 -11.77 -12.41
CA ALA A 109 -0.89 -12.63 -11.82
C ALA A 109 0.53 -12.19 -12.18
N GLU A 110 0.71 -11.59 -13.35
CA GLU A 110 1.98 -11.06 -13.87
C GLU A 110 2.47 -9.80 -13.16
N ALA A 111 1.65 -9.17 -12.30
CA ALA A 111 2.11 -8.04 -11.50
C ALA A 111 3.26 -8.47 -10.57
N THR A 112 4.38 -7.77 -10.67
CA THR A 112 5.60 -8.00 -9.87
C THR A 112 5.61 -7.15 -8.61
N ILE A 113 5.07 -5.92 -8.70
CA ILE A 113 4.92 -4.98 -7.58
C ILE A 113 3.46 -4.54 -7.49
N VAL A 114 2.92 -4.50 -6.28
CA VAL A 114 1.59 -3.95 -6.01
C VAL A 114 1.69 -2.82 -5.01
N CYS A 115 1.18 -1.65 -5.40
CA CYS A 115 0.97 -0.53 -4.49
C CYS A 115 -0.44 -0.62 -3.89
N VAL A 116 -0.57 -0.39 -2.59
CA VAL A 116 -1.85 -0.17 -1.92
C VAL A 116 -1.94 1.29 -1.52
N HIS A 117 -2.98 1.97 -2.00
CA HIS A 117 -3.15 3.40 -1.79
C HIS A 117 -4.54 3.75 -1.24
N ASP A 118 -4.58 4.52 -0.17
CA ASP A 118 -5.83 5.01 0.39
C ASP A 118 -6.42 6.12 -0.50
N ALA A 119 -7.63 5.93 -1.03
CA ALA A 119 -8.34 6.97 -1.78
C ALA A 119 -8.46 8.31 -1.02
N ALA A 120 -8.42 8.26 0.30
CA ALA A 120 -8.46 9.42 1.17
C ALA A 120 -7.14 10.23 1.24
N ARG A 121 -6.14 9.89 0.43
CA ARG A 121 -4.87 10.63 0.26
C ARG A 121 -4.71 11.10 -1.19
N PRO A 122 -5.55 12.03 -1.66
CA PRO A 122 -5.57 12.42 -3.07
C PRO A 122 -4.31 13.19 -3.51
N LEU A 123 -3.49 13.67 -2.56
CA LEU A 123 -2.32 14.49 -2.83
C LEU A 123 -0.99 13.73 -2.91
N ALA A 124 -1.00 12.39 -2.88
CA ALA A 124 0.23 11.62 -3.08
C ALA A 124 0.85 11.94 -4.44
N SER A 125 2.13 12.33 -4.47
CA SER A 125 2.79 12.69 -5.72
C SER A 125 3.25 11.47 -6.53
N PRO A 126 3.48 11.60 -7.85
CA PRO A 126 4.14 10.57 -8.63
C PRO A 126 5.55 10.22 -8.10
N ALA A 127 6.25 11.21 -7.54
CA ALA A 127 7.57 10.99 -6.93
C ALA A 127 7.50 10.05 -5.72
N LEU A 128 6.44 10.16 -4.91
CA LEU A 128 6.22 9.26 -3.77
C LEU A 128 5.95 7.82 -4.23
N PHE A 129 5.13 7.63 -5.28
CA PHE A 129 4.93 6.32 -5.90
C PHE A 129 6.25 5.74 -6.41
N ALA A 130 7.05 6.55 -7.12
CA ALA A 130 8.34 6.12 -7.62
C ALA A 130 9.30 5.72 -6.49
N ALA A 131 9.33 6.46 -5.38
CA ALA A 131 10.20 6.19 -4.24
C ALA A 131 9.89 4.84 -3.56
N VAL A 132 8.60 4.54 -3.31
CA VAL A 132 8.23 3.26 -2.69
C VAL A 132 8.45 2.08 -3.63
N VAL A 133 8.20 2.25 -4.95
CA VAL A 133 8.45 1.21 -5.96
C VAL A 133 9.95 0.94 -6.07
N ALA A 134 10.78 1.99 -6.11
CA ALA A 134 12.24 1.85 -6.17
C ALA A 134 12.79 1.06 -4.98
N ALA A 135 12.34 1.33 -3.76
CA ALA A 135 12.78 0.62 -2.57
C ALA A 135 12.45 -0.89 -2.60
N VAL A 136 11.29 -1.26 -3.18
CA VAL A 136 10.93 -2.68 -3.39
C VAL A 136 11.79 -3.30 -4.51
N ARG A 137 12.08 -2.55 -5.57
CA ARG A 137 13.00 -2.96 -6.64
C ARG A 137 14.39 -3.23 -6.11
N ASP A 138 14.86 -2.38 -5.18
CA ASP A 138 16.18 -2.47 -4.55
C ASP A 138 16.30 -3.61 -3.52
N GLY A 139 15.25 -4.41 -3.33
CA GLY A 139 15.33 -5.65 -2.57
C GLY A 139 14.38 -5.76 -1.37
N ALA A 140 13.69 -4.70 -0.97
CA ALA A 140 12.72 -4.79 0.13
C ALA A 140 11.50 -5.63 -0.26
N ASP A 141 10.88 -6.28 0.72
CA ASP A 141 9.58 -6.96 0.54
C ASP A 141 8.43 -5.97 0.51
N ALA A 142 8.57 -4.87 1.25
CA ALA A 142 7.65 -3.75 1.27
C ALA A 142 8.35 -2.42 1.54
N ALA A 143 7.75 -1.33 1.05
CA ALA A 143 8.19 0.03 1.32
C ALA A 143 6.99 0.91 1.67
N VAL A 144 7.13 1.72 2.71
CA VAL A 144 6.10 2.63 3.21
C VAL A 144 6.64 4.05 3.33
N PRO A 145 5.88 5.09 2.96
CA PRO A 145 6.29 6.46 3.24
C PRO A 145 6.07 6.77 4.71
N GLY A 146 7.01 7.47 5.33
CA GLY A 146 6.93 7.87 6.72
C GLY A 146 7.32 9.32 6.94
N LEU A 147 6.58 10.01 7.80
CA LEU A 147 6.92 11.33 8.31
C LEU A 147 7.45 11.20 9.75
N PRO A 148 8.48 11.96 10.13
CA PRO A 148 8.88 12.08 11.54
C PRO A 148 7.68 12.54 12.39
N VAL A 149 7.53 11.96 13.56
CA VAL A 149 6.48 12.37 14.50
C VAL A 149 6.87 13.69 15.16
N ALA A 150 6.04 14.72 15.05
CA ALA A 150 6.29 16.04 15.62
C ALA A 150 5.98 16.09 17.12
N ASP A 151 4.90 15.47 17.56
CA ASP A 151 4.42 15.50 18.93
C ASP A 151 5.03 14.41 19.81
N THR A 152 4.97 14.59 21.13
CA THR A 152 5.32 13.54 22.08
C THR A 152 4.22 12.48 22.12
N ILE A 153 4.57 11.23 21.80
CA ILE A 153 3.64 10.11 21.84
C ILE A 153 3.64 9.47 23.22
N LYS A 154 2.45 9.17 23.72
CA LYS A 154 2.23 8.44 24.97
C LYS A 154 1.53 7.11 24.68
N VAL A 155 2.05 6.03 25.25
CA VAL A 155 1.31 4.77 25.36
C VAL A 155 0.45 4.85 26.61
N ILE A 156 -0.84 4.57 26.48
CA ILE A 156 -1.81 4.65 27.58
C ILE A 156 -2.53 3.32 27.76
N ASP A 157 -3.02 3.05 28.97
CA ASP A 157 -3.94 1.95 29.27
C ASP A 157 -5.41 2.30 29.00
N GLY A 158 -6.32 1.36 29.31
CA GLY A 158 -7.77 1.53 29.16
C GLY A 158 -8.36 2.65 30.03
N ASP A 159 -7.71 2.99 31.15
CA ASP A 159 -8.09 4.08 32.06
C ASP A 159 -7.42 5.41 31.68
N ARG A 160 -6.76 5.48 30.53
CA ARG A 160 -6.04 6.64 30.01
C ARG A 160 -4.83 7.07 30.85
N ARG A 161 -4.27 6.18 31.67
CA ARG A 161 -3.01 6.43 32.38
C ARG A 161 -1.83 6.19 31.45
N VAL A 162 -0.81 7.03 31.57
CA VAL A 162 0.41 6.91 30.76
C VAL A 162 1.23 5.74 31.24
N LEU A 163 1.50 4.77 30.35
CA LEU A 163 2.34 3.60 30.58
C LEU A 163 3.79 3.82 30.13
N ALA A 164 3.97 4.49 28.99
CA ALA A 164 5.29 4.75 28.42
C ALA A 164 5.30 6.01 27.56
N THR A 165 6.49 6.53 27.34
CA THR A 165 6.78 7.59 26.36
C THR A 165 7.87 7.05 25.43
N PRO A 166 7.51 6.54 24.23
CA PRO A 166 8.49 6.06 23.26
C PRO A 166 9.44 7.18 22.81
N GLU A 167 10.66 6.80 22.47
CA GLU A 167 11.60 7.73 21.88
C GLU A 167 11.10 8.16 20.50
N ARG A 168 10.85 9.47 20.34
CA ARG A 168 10.24 10.03 19.13
C ARG A 168 11.10 9.79 17.87
N ALA A 169 12.42 9.80 18.00
CA ALA A 169 13.33 9.56 16.88
C ALA A 169 13.18 8.16 16.26
N SER A 170 12.60 7.20 16.99
CA SER A 170 12.33 5.84 16.49
C SER A 170 10.92 5.69 15.88
N LEU A 171 10.13 6.76 15.82
CA LEU A 171 8.74 6.71 15.35
C LEU A 171 8.57 7.46 14.03
N VAL A 172 7.74 6.89 13.16
CA VAL A 172 7.28 7.53 11.93
C VAL A 172 5.76 7.40 11.80
N ALA A 173 5.13 8.45 11.27
CA ALA A 173 3.73 8.42 10.88
C ALA A 173 3.64 7.90 9.43
N VAL A 174 3.14 6.69 9.25
CA VAL A 174 3.10 5.99 7.97
C VAL A 174 1.99 6.53 7.07
N GLN A 175 2.32 6.70 5.80
CA GLN A 175 1.39 7.11 4.75
C GLN A 175 1.15 6.00 3.72
N THR A 176 0.41 6.31 2.66
CA THR A 176 0.30 5.53 1.42
C THR A 176 0.55 6.44 0.22
N PRO A 177 1.03 5.92 -0.94
CA PRO A 177 1.07 4.50 -1.35
C PRO A 177 2.10 3.69 -0.55
N GLN A 178 1.75 2.43 -0.24
CA GLN A 178 2.68 1.42 0.25
C GLN A 178 2.95 0.44 -0.88
N ALA A 179 4.19 0.16 -1.22
CA ALA A 179 4.57 -0.76 -2.29
C ALA A 179 5.04 -2.10 -1.71
N PHE A 180 4.77 -3.19 -2.43
CA PHE A 180 5.03 -4.55 -2.00
C PHE A 180 5.49 -5.40 -3.17
N ARG A 181 6.38 -6.36 -2.94
CA ARG A 181 6.50 -7.51 -3.83
C ARG A 181 5.15 -8.22 -3.92
N ALA A 182 4.62 -8.38 -5.12
CA ALA A 182 3.27 -8.93 -5.31
C ALA A 182 3.09 -10.31 -4.66
N SER A 183 4.08 -11.19 -4.78
CA SER A 183 4.08 -12.52 -4.16
C SER A 183 4.02 -12.47 -2.63
N VAL A 184 4.74 -11.52 -2.01
CA VAL A 184 4.76 -11.34 -0.55
C VAL A 184 3.42 -10.81 -0.06
N LEU A 185 2.86 -9.77 -0.72
CA LEU A 185 1.56 -9.22 -0.36
C LEU A 185 0.45 -10.27 -0.49
N ARG A 186 0.43 -11.05 -1.56
CA ARG A 186 -0.54 -12.14 -1.74
C ARG A 186 -0.46 -13.17 -0.62
N ARG A 187 0.74 -13.60 -0.22
CA ARG A 187 0.92 -14.49 0.93
C ARG A 187 0.44 -13.86 2.24
N ALA A 188 0.74 -12.58 2.46
CA ALA A 188 0.34 -11.86 3.66
C ALA A 188 -1.19 -11.80 3.83
N HIS A 189 -1.91 -11.68 2.71
CA HIS A 189 -3.38 -11.66 2.69
C HIS A 189 -4.05 -13.03 2.63
N ALA A 190 -3.35 -14.10 2.26
CA ALA A 190 -3.92 -15.46 2.12
C ALA A 190 -4.49 -16.01 3.42
N GLY A 191 -3.92 -15.66 4.57
CA GLY A 191 -4.32 -16.16 5.90
C GLY A 191 -5.57 -15.50 6.50
N GLY A 192 -6.21 -14.55 5.82
CA GLY A 192 -7.42 -13.87 6.32
C GLY A 192 -7.21 -12.98 7.55
N ARG A 193 -5.96 -12.76 7.97
CA ARG A 193 -5.62 -11.95 9.16
C ARG A 193 -5.91 -10.47 8.92
N GLU A 194 -6.29 -9.78 9.98
CA GLU A 194 -6.46 -8.32 9.98
C GLU A 194 -5.14 -7.62 10.38
N GLY A 195 -4.89 -6.45 9.80
CA GLY A 195 -3.77 -5.58 10.12
C GLY A 195 -4.21 -4.12 10.24
N THR A 196 -3.41 -3.30 10.90
CA THR A 196 -3.60 -1.84 10.95
C THR A 196 -3.33 -1.23 9.57
N ASP A 197 -2.36 -1.81 8.85
CA ASP A 197 -2.05 -1.57 7.45
C ASP A 197 -1.54 -2.88 6.80
N ASP A 198 -1.15 -2.81 5.53
CA ASP A 198 -0.71 -4.00 4.79
C ASP A 198 0.75 -4.34 5.10
N ALA A 199 1.56 -3.35 5.47
CA ALA A 199 2.95 -3.56 5.90
C ALA A 199 3.03 -4.40 7.17
N ALA A 200 2.14 -4.17 8.15
CA ALA A 200 2.07 -4.98 9.36
C ALA A 200 1.77 -6.47 9.10
N LEU A 201 1.08 -6.79 8.00
CA LEU A 201 0.88 -8.19 7.59
C LEU A 201 2.17 -8.81 7.04
N VAL A 202 2.96 -8.04 6.29
CA VAL A 202 4.27 -8.47 5.76
C VAL A 202 5.27 -8.66 6.90
N GLU A 203 5.35 -7.73 7.86
CA GLU A 203 6.19 -7.83 9.06
C GLU A 203 5.92 -9.13 9.84
N ARG A 204 4.65 -9.51 10.00
CA ARG A 204 4.26 -10.77 10.68
C ARG A 204 4.71 -12.03 9.95
N LEU A 205 5.01 -11.94 8.65
CA LEU A 205 5.62 -13.04 7.88
C LEU A 205 7.15 -13.04 7.94
N GLY A 206 7.75 -12.10 8.68
CA GLY A 206 9.20 -11.90 8.72
C GLY A 206 9.77 -11.18 7.49
N GLY A 207 8.92 -10.53 6.68
CA GLY A 207 9.36 -9.77 5.52
C GLY A 207 10.02 -8.46 5.91
N THR A 208 10.94 -7.98 5.05
CA THR A 208 11.65 -6.73 5.23
C THR A 208 10.79 -5.55 4.76
N VAL A 209 10.42 -4.67 5.70
CA VAL A 209 9.71 -3.42 5.42
C VAL A 209 10.67 -2.24 5.62
N VAL A 210 10.77 -1.38 4.62
CA VAL A 210 11.61 -0.18 4.68
C VAL A 210 10.77 1.09 4.65
N VAL A 211 11.28 2.15 5.27
CA VAL A 211 10.64 3.46 5.29
C VAL A 211 11.34 4.37 4.30
N VAL A 212 10.57 5.01 3.41
CA VAL A 212 11.04 6.10 2.55
C VAL A 212 10.51 7.44 3.08
N PRO A 213 11.11 8.59 2.75
CA PRO A 213 10.57 9.88 3.12
C PRO A 213 9.13 10.08 2.64
N GLY A 214 8.24 10.47 3.54
CA GLY A 214 6.85 10.84 3.23
C GLY A 214 6.72 12.31 2.81
N GLU A 215 5.49 12.71 2.47
CA GLU A 215 5.15 14.07 2.02
C GLU A 215 4.17 14.73 2.99
N ALA A 216 4.50 15.92 3.50
CA ALA A 216 3.68 16.61 4.49
C ALA A 216 2.26 16.92 3.99
N TRP A 217 2.14 17.25 2.70
CA TRP A 217 0.84 17.51 2.05
C TRP A 217 0.03 16.25 1.72
N ASN A 218 0.63 15.08 1.73
CA ASN A 218 -0.04 13.79 1.53
C ASN A 218 -0.81 13.37 2.79
N SER A 219 -1.57 14.31 3.36
CA SER A 219 -2.41 14.08 4.53
C SER A 219 -3.63 13.22 4.19
N LYS A 220 -4.14 12.50 5.18
CA LYS A 220 -5.32 11.64 5.02
C LYS A 220 -6.58 12.44 5.37
N ILE A 221 -7.47 12.61 4.42
CA ILE A 221 -8.81 13.16 4.67
C ILE A 221 -9.55 12.19 5.61
N THR A 222 -9.77 12.63 6.85
CA THR A 222 -10.42 11.83 7.90
C THR A 222 -11.68 12.52 8.39
N GLU A 223 -11.64 13.84 8.51
CA GLU A 223 -12.70 14.72 8.97
C GLU A 223 -13.01 15.79 7.89
N PRO A 224 -14.15 16.50 7.97
CA PRO A 224 -14.47 17.57 7.02
C PRO A 224 -13.41 18.67 6.93
N ALA A 225 -12.78 19.03 8.04
CA ALA A 225 -11.71 20.03 8.07
C ALA A 225 -10.50 19.65 7.21
N ASP A 226 -10.16 18.36 7.14
CA ASP A 226 -9.05 17.88 6.31
C ASP A 226 -9.33 18.12 4.82
N LEU A 227 -10.59 17.99 4.39
CA LEU A 227 -10.99 18.27 3.02
C LEU A 227 -10.83 19.74 2.67
N GLU A 228 -11.22 20.65 3.57
CA GLU A 228 -11.04 22.08 3.37
C GLU A 228 -9.55 22.47 3.29
N LEU A 229 -8.70 21.89 4.14
CA LEU A 229 -7.26 22.07 4.06
C LEU A 229 -6.69 21.55 2.74
N THR A 230 -7.17 20.40 2.27
CA THR A 230 -6.77 19.81 0.99
C THR A 230 -7.17 20.71 -0.19
N ARG A 231 -8.37 21.30 -0.15
CA ARG A 231 -8.86 22.26 -1.17
C ARG A 231 -8.01 23.53 -1.20
N ALA A 232 -7.73 24.10 -0.02
CA ALA A 232 -6.91 25.29 0.10
C ALA A 232 -5.50 25.04 -0.47
N TRP A 233 -4.89 23.92 -0.12
CA TRP A 233 -3.58 23.55 -0.64
C TRP A 233 -3.57 23.41 -2.17
N LEU A 234 -4.57 22.76 -2.78
CA LEU A 234 -4.70 22.64 -4.23
C LEU A 234 -4.88 23.99 -4.92
N ALA A 235 -5.61 24.90 -4.32
CA ALA A 235 -5.81 26.25 -4.87
C ALA A 235 -4.50 27.05 -4.93
N GLU A 236 -3.61 26.85 -3.97
CA GLU A 236 -2.29 27.49 -3.90
C GLU A 236 -1.24 26.80 -4.79
N HIS A 237 -1.49 25.54 -5.20
CA HIS A 237 -0.56 24.72 -5.97
C HIS A 237 -1.22 24.20 -7.27
N PRO A 238 -1.57 25.10 -8.21
CA PRO A 238 -2.20 24.70 -9.46
C PRO A 238 -1.29 23.77 -10.26
N GLY A 239 -1.78 22.56 -10.58
CA GLY A 239 -1.03 21.52 -11.28
C GLY A 239 -0.45 20.41 -10.41
N ALA A 240 -0.66 20.46 -9.08
CA ALA A 240 -0.30 19.37 -8.18
C ALA A 240 -1.56 18.75 -7.53
N PRO A 241 -1.64 17.43 -7.44
CA PRO A 241 -1.40 16.47 -8.49
C PRO A 241 -2.40 16.73 -9.64
N PRO A 242 -1.97 16.70 -10.91
CA PRO A 242 -2.89 17.01 -12.00
C PRO A 242 -4.05 16.01 -11.99
N ALA A 243 -5.25 16.55 -12.12
CA ALA A 243 -6.46 15.78 -12.37
C ALA A 243 -6.21 14.78 -13.51
N GLY A 244 -6.61 13.53 -13.35
CA GLY A 244 -6.64 12.58 -14.47
C GLY A 244 -7.63 13.06 -15.53
N PRO A 245 -7.52 12.60 -16.79
CA PRO A 245 -8.50 12.92 -17.81
C PRO A 245 -9.89 12.53 -17.32
N THR A 246 -10.87 13.42 -17.58
CA THR A 246 -12.27 13.10 -17.38
C THR A 246 -12.67 11.93 -18.29
N PRO A 247 -13.64 11.09 -17.92
CA PRO A 247 -14.07 9.95 -18.75
C PRO A 247 -14.44 10.30 -20.20
N ASP A 248 -14.77 11.56 -20.48
CA ASP A 248 -15.13 12.05 -21.81
C ASP A 248 -13.93 12.34 -22.74
N GLU A 249 -12.70 12.41 -22.21
CA GLU A 249 -11.50 12.66 -23.02
C GLU A 249 -10.81 11.41 -23.53
N ALA A 250 -11.20 10.23 -23.06
CA ALA A 250 -10.76 8.94 -23.60
C ALA A 250 -11.70 8.58 -24.77
N GLY A 251 -11.40 9.10 -25.97
CA GLY A 251 -12.08 8.72 -27.19
C GLY A 251 -12.05 7.20 -27.42
N PRO A 252 -13.00 6.63 -28.19
CA PRO A 252 -13.09 5.19 -28.41
C PRO A 252 -11.85 4.69 -29.15
N GLN A 253 -11.17 3.69 -28.55
CA GLN A 253 -10.20 2.84 -29.24
C GLN A 253 -10.82 1.49 -29.56
#